data_ec1391d388ba857c8cb00dfa31efb164
#
_entry.id   ec1391d388ba857c8cb00dfa31efb164
#
_cell.length_a   1.000
_cell.length_b   1.000
_cell.length_c   1.000
_cell.angle_alpha   90.00
_cell.angle_beta   90.00
_cell.angle_gamma   90.00
#
_symmetry.space_group_name_H-M   'P 1'
#
loop_
_entity.id
_entity.type
_entity.pdbx_description
1 polymer ?
#
loop_
_entity_poly.entity_id
_entity_poly.type
_entity_poly.pdbx_seq_one_letter_code
_entity_poly.pdbx_strand_id
1 'polypeptide(L)'
;ASDVYKRQMQLHYGCKRDNNTPMFNKLGPDTGYDCINNYAPSSEMADFLNALNQSDELPKTIIYSLNPNDNQAIGTILGCFQDSTAVAKIQQGSAWWFNDHKTGMQDQMISLANLGNLSGFVGMLTDSRSFLSYTRHDYFRRILCNLIGNWVENGEFPADYETLGEIVKGICYNNAVNYFGFDLKTC
;
A
#
# COMPACT_ATOMS: atom_id res chain seq x y z
N ALA A 1 5.61 19.79 -18.60
CA ALA A 1 4.32 19.09 -18.46
C ALA A 1 4.45 17.57 -18.63
N SER A 2 5.20 17.07 -19.63
CA SER A 2 5.35 15.62 -19.84
C SER A 2 6.04 14.89 -18.71
N ASP A 3 6.87 15.53 -17.88
CA ASP A 3 7.53 14.92 -16.73
C ASP A 3 6.61 14.79 -15.51
N VAL A 4 5.58 15.61 -15.40
CA VAL A 4 4.61 15.53 -14.30
C VAL A 4 3.76 14.27 -14.42
N TYR A 5 3.40 13.85 -15.63
CA TYR A 5 2.59 12.66 -15.89
C TYR A 5 3.30 11.33 -15.65
N LYS A 6 4.63 11.34 -15.52
CA LYS A 6 5.42 10.13 -15.22
C LYS A 6 5.66 9.92 -13.73
N ARG A 7 5.32 10.89 -12.88
CA ARG A 7 5.50 10.79 -11.43
C ARG A 7 4.31 10.08 -10.81
N GLN A 8 4.58 9.33 -9.75
CA GLN A 8 3.58 8.69 -8.93
C GLN A 8 3.35 9.54 -7.68
N MET A 9 2.11 9.53 -7.22
CA MET A 9 1.74 10.15 -5.95
C MET A 9 1.62 9.06 -4.87
N GLN A 10 2.19 9.30 -3.70
CA GLN A 10 2.06 8.41 -2.55
C GLN A 10 1.53 9.22 -1.37
N LEU A 11 0.29 8.95 -0.98
CA LEU A 11 -0.41 9.65 0.08
C LEU A 11 -0.32 8.84 1.37
N HIS A 12 0.27 9.43 2.41
CA HIS A 12 0.40 8.84 3.72
C HIS A 12 -0.40 9.65 4.74
N TYR A 13 -1.31 9.02 5.48
CA TYR A 13 -2.13 9.71 6.47
C TYR A 13 -2.49 8.81 7.67
N GLY A 14 -3.28 9.34 8.59
CA GLY A 14 -3.79 8.57 9.72
C GLY A 14 -2.89 8.56 10.94
N CYS A 15 -1.92 9.49 11.05
CA CYS A 15 -1.09 9.67 12.23
C CYS A 15 -1.50 10.89 13.04
N LYS A 16 -1.59 10.72 14.35
CA LYS A 16 -1.58 11.84 15.30
C LYS A 16 -0.21 11.93 15.95
N ARG A 17 0.48 13.03 15.69
CA ARG A 17 1.86 13.26 16.10
C ARG A 17 1.97 13.82 17.52
N ASP A 18 3.09 13.53 18.18
CA ASP A 18 3.58 14.20 19.38
C ASP A 18 2.55 14.22 20.54
N ASN A 19 1.92 13.09 20.83
CA ASN A 19 0.81 13.01 21.79
C ASN A 19 1.21 13.23 23.26
N ASN A 20 2.52 13.20 23.57
CA ASN A 20 3.04 13.37 24.92
C ASN A 20 3.82 14.70 25.01
N THR A 21 3.13 15.78 25.34
CA THR A 21 3.72 17.13 25.42
C THR A 21 4.95 17.24 26.33
N PRO A 22 4.98 16.66 27.55
CA PRO A 22 6.18 16.66 28.38
C PRO A 22 7.40 16.03 27.69
N MET A 23 7.19 14.93 26.96
CA MET A 23 8.27 14.24 26.26
C MET A 23 8.67 14.98 24.98
N PHE A 24 7.73 15.59 24.28
CA PHE A 24 8.02 16.47 23.16
C PHE A 24 8.92 17.65 23.57
N ASN A 25 8.60 18.29 24.68
CA ASN A 25 9.41 19.40 25.22
C ASN A 25 10.81 18.96 25.64
N LYS A 26 10.98 17.70 26.02
CA LYS A 26 12.25 17.12 26.46
C LYS A 26 13.12 16.61 25.33
N LEU A 27 12.52 15.96 24.34
CA LEU A 27 13.22 15.17 23.30
C LEU A 27 13.06 15.75 21.90
N GLY A 28 12.09 16.63 21.68
CA GLY A 28 11.75 17.16 20.37
C GLY A 28 10.81 16.25 19.58
N PRO A 29 10.56 16.60 18.31
CA PRO A 29 9.66 15.86 17.42
C PRO A 29 10.26 14.52 17.00
N ASP A 30 9.40 13.64 16.49
CA ASP A 30 9.79 12.39 15.81
C ASP A 30 10.52 11.39 16.73
N THR A 31 10.16 11.37 18.01
CA THR A 31 10.79 10.55 19.04
C THR A 31 9.92 9.39 19.54
N GLY A 32 8.86 9.03 18.77
CA GLY A 32 8.10 7.81 19.01
C GLY A 32 6.81 8.00 19.82
N TYR A 33 6.38 9.23 20.10
CA TYR A 33 5.14 9.52 20.85
C TYR A 33 3.96 9.80 19.93
N ASP A 34 3.86 9.03 18.87
CA ASP A 34 2.79 9.11 17.86
C ASP A 34 1.76 8.00 18.08
N CYS A 35 0.55 8.19 17.57
CA CYS A 35 -0.48 7.17 17.58
C CYS A 35 -1.35 7.21 16.32
N ILE A 36 -2.16 6.17 16.15
CA ILE A 36 -3.15 6.11 15.08
C ILE A 36 -4.19 7.22 15.31
N ASN A 37 -4.50 7.96 14.24
CA ASN A 37 -5.59 8.92 14.22
C ASN A 37 -6.84 8.24 13.66
N ASN A 38 -7.95 8.39 14.36
CA ASN A 38 -9.24 7.82 13.95
C ASN A 38 -10.08 8.79 13.08
N TYR A 39 -9.50 9.85 12.57
CA TYR A 39 -10.13 10.70 11.57
C TYR A 39 -9.98 10.06 10.19
N ALA A 40 -11.09 9.63 9.61
CA ALA A 40 -11.14 8.99 8.30
C ALA A 40 -11.67 9.98 7.24
N PRO A 41 -10.79 10.70 6.53
CA PRO A 41 -11.18 11.72 5.55
C PRO A 41 -11.54 11.08 4.20
N SER A 42 -12.41 10.06 4.18
CA SER A 42 -12.73 9.32 2.95
C SER A 42 -13.45 10.21 1.92
N SER A 43 -14.32 11.11 2.37
CA SER A 43 -15.01 12.07 1.50
C SER A 43 -14.02 13.04 0.88
N GLU A 44 -13.20 13.67 1.69
CA GLU A 44 -12.20 14.64 1.27
C GLU A 44 -11.13 13.99 0.36
N MET A 45 -10.79 12.73 0.63
CA MET A 45 -9.90 11.96 -0.24
C MET A 45 -10.52 11.72 -1.61
N ALA A 46 -11.78 11.33 -1.66
CA ALA A 46 -12.51 11.14 -2.91
C ALA A 46 -12.63 12.47 -3.69
N ASP A 47 -12.94 13.57 -3.01
CA ASP A 47 -13.04 14.90 -3.62
C ASP A 47 -11.69 15.38 -4.17
N PHE A 48 -10.60 15.13 -3.43
CA PHE A 48 -9.25 15.45 -3.88
C PHE A 48 -8.85 14.68 -5.14
N LEU A 49 -9.07 13.36 -5.16
CA LEU A 49 -8.78 12.54 -6.35
C LEU A 49 -9.67 12.93 -7.53
N ASN A 50 -10.94 13.22 -7.27
CA ASN A 50 -11.87 13.68 -8.29
C ASN A 50 -11.46 15.02 -8.90
N ALA A 51 -11.00 15.97 -8.11
CA ALA A 51 -10.51 17.25 -8.62
C ALA A 51 -9.35 17.07 -9.62
N LEU A 52 -8.39 16.19 -9.29
CA LEU A 52 -7.28 15.84 -10.18
C LEU A 52 -7.75 15.07 -11.42
N ASN A 53 -8.75 14.20 -11.26
CA ASN A 53 -9.27 13.41 -12.36
C ASN A 53 -10.06 14.27 -13.37
N GLN A 54 -10.77 15.30 -12.92
CA GLN A 54 -11.51 16.23 -13.78
C GLN A 54 -10.60 17.04 -14.71
N SER A 55 -9.38 17.34 -14.28
CA SER A 55 -8.38 18.03 -15.10
C SER A 55 -7.47 17.10 -15.90
N ASP A 56 -7.73 15.78 -15.87
CA ASP A 56 -6.89 14.73 -16.45
C ASP A 56 -5.45 14.74 -15.91
N GLU A 57 -5.30 15.14 -14.65
CA GLU A 57 -4.01 15.27 -13.96
C GLU A 57 -3.80 14.21 -12.86
N LEU A 58 -4.73 13.25 -12.70
CA LEU A 58 -4.61 12.22 -11.68
C LEU A 58 -3.52 11.21 -12.07
N PRO A 59 -2.35 11.22 -11.38
CA PRO A 59 -1.26 10.30 -11.66
C PRO A 59 -1.55 8.91 -11.09
N LYS A 60 -0.68 7.95 -11.37
CA LYS A 60 -0.63 6.70 -10.60
C LYS A 60 -0.49 7.03 -9.12
N THR A 61 -1.39 6.50 -8.28
CA THR A 61 -1.47 6.91 -6.87
C THR A 61 -1.53 5.70 -5.94
N ILE A 62 -0.77 5.76 -4.86
CA ILE A 62 -0.81 4.77 -3.78
C ILE A 62 -1.25 5.47 -2.50
N ILE A 63 -2.26 4.93 -1.83
CA ILE A 63 -2.83 5.49 -0.61
C ILE A 63 -2.48 4.60 0.57
N TYR A 64 -1.84 5.18 1.57
CA TYR A 64 -1.46 4.51 2.82
C TYR A 64 -2.20 5.14 4.00
N SER A 65 -2.86 4.34 4.82
CA SER A 65 -3.37 4.77 6.12
C SER A 65 -2.71 4.02 7.26
N LEU A 66 -2.46 4.72 8.36
CA LEU A 66 -2.06 4.09 9.62
C LEU A 66 -3.25 3.49 10.37
N ASN A 67 -4.47 3.90 10.01
CA ASN A 67 -5.66 3.36 10.63
C ASN A 67 -6.18 2.15 9.83
N PRO A 68 -6.10 0.92 10.34
CA PRO A 68 -6.59 -0.26 9.62
C PRO A 68 -8.11 -0.24 9.37
N ASN A 69 -8.88 0.56 10.11
CA ASN A 69 -10.32 0.73 9.85
C ASN A 69 -10.60 1.46 8.53
N ASP A 70 -9.61 2.14 7.95
CA ASP A 70 -9.75 2.83 6.67
C ASP A 70 -9.59 1.90 5.46
N ASN A 71 -9.15 0.66 5.65
CA ASN A 71 -8.86 -0.27 4.56
C ASN A 71 -10.03 -0.41 3.58
N GLN A 72 -11.26 -0.58 4.09
CA GLN A 72 -12.44 -0.71 3.25
C GLN A 72 -12.84 0.60 2.56
N ALA A 73 -12.74 1.73 3.27
CA ALA A 73 -13.00 3.04 2.69
C ALA A 73 -12.04 3.33 1.53
N ILE A 74 -10.74 3.09 1.73
CA ILE A 74 -9.73 3.20 0.68
C ILE A 74 -10.08 2.27 -0.48
N GLY A 75 -10.32 0.98 -0.21
CA GLY A 75 -10.63 -0.02 -1.23
C GLY A 75 -11.79 0.39 -2.14
N THR A 76 -12.85 0.99 -1.59
CA THR A 76 -13.99 1.48 -2.38
C THR A 76 -13.67 2.74 -3.18
N ILE A 77 -12.86 3.66 -2.63
CA ILE A 77 -12.39 4.85 -3.35
C ILE A 77 -11.52 4.46 -4.55
N LEU A 78 -10.63 3.46 -4.41
CA LEU A 78 -9.78 2.99 -5.50
C LEU A 78 -10.58 2.61 -6.74
N GLY A 79 -11.74 1.96 -6.56
CA GLY A 79 -12.61 1.54 -7.65
C GLY A 79 -13.21 2.70 -8.44
N CYS A 80 -13.30 3.89 -7.87
CA CYS A 80 -13.87 5.07 -8.52
C CYS A 80 -12.94 5.71 -9.56
N PHE A 81 -11.63 5.44 -9.50
CA PHE A 81 -10.61 6.19 -10.27
C PHE A 81 -9.67 5.29 -11.07
N GLN A 82 -10.07 4.05 -11.37
CA GLN A 82 -9.32 3.16 -12.26
C GLN A 82 -9.56 3.56 -13.73
N ASP A 83 -8.53 3.39 -14.56
CA ASP A 83 -8.64 3.54 -16.00
C ASP A 83 -7.69 2.56 -16.73
N SER A 84 -7.62 2.67 -18.08
CA SER A 84 -6.80 1.80 -18.90
C SER A 84 -5.33 2.22 -19.02
N THR A 85 -4.90 3.30 -18.38
CA THR A 85 -3.54 3.84 -18.53
C THR A 85 -2.49 3.08 -17.76
N ALA A 86 -2.88 2.41 -16.67
CA ALA A 86 -1.99 1.58 -15.87
C ALA A 86 -2.75 0.49 -15.10
N VAL A 87 -2.14 -0.68 -14.96
CA VAL A 87 -2.66 -1.73 -14.06
C VAL A 87 -2.61 -1.24 -12.62
N ALA A 88 -3.73 -1.33 -11.91
CA ALA A 88 -3.88 -0.84 -10.55
C ALA A 88 -3.40 0.62 -10.41
N LYS A 89 -3.85 1.50 -11.31
CA LYS A 89 -3.44 2.93 -11.37
C LYS A 89 -3.52 3.58 -10.00
N ILE A 90 -4.65 3.39 -9.34
CA ILE A 90 -4.84 3.82 -7.95
C ILE A 90 -4.89 2.56 -7.10
N GLN A 91 -4.03 2.45 -6.08
CA GLN A 91 -4.00 1.27 -5.24
C GLN A 91 -3.79 1.59 -3.76
N GLN A 92 -4.21 0.67 -2.90
CA GLN A 92 -3.89 0.71 -1.50
C GLN A 92 -2.43 0.31 -1.29
N GLY A 93 -1.71 1.09 -0.51
CA GLY A 93 -0.35 0.79 -0.11
C GLY A 93 -0.27 -0.31 0.94
N SER A 94 0.93 -0.83 1.15
CA SER A 94 1.17 -1.85 2.16
C SER A 94 0.83 -1.37 3.57
N ALA A 95 0.46 -2.30 4.43
CA ALA A 95 0.45 -2.05 5.87
C ALA A 95 1.85 -1.63 6.31
N TRP A 96 1.93 -0.45 6.92
CA TRP A 96 3.22 0.19 7.23
C TRP A 96 3.21 0.75 8.66
N TRP A 97 4.34 0.99 9.24
CA TRP A 97 4.59 1.56 10.56
C TRP A 97 3.85 0.78 11.66
N PHE A 98 2.75 1.31 12.25
CA PHE A 98 2.00 0.62 13.30
C PHE A 98 1.35 -0.69 12.84
N ASN A 99 1.11 -0.84 11.53
CA ASN A 99 0.50 -2.02 10.93
C ASN A 99 1.53 -2.96 10.26
N ASP A 100 2.84 -2.65 10.36
CA ASP A 100 3.92 -3.47 9.81
C ASP A 100 4.15 -4.70 10.71
N HIS A 101 3.14 -5.55 10.78
CA HIS A 101 3.13 -6.82 11.49
C HIS A 101 2.21 -7.82 10.76
N LYS A 102 2.32 -9.10 11.14
CA LYS A 102 1.62 -10.19 10.43
C LYS A 102 0.14 -9.90 10.18
N THR A 103 -0.62 -9.58 11.22
CA THR A 103 -2.08 -9.37 11.10
C THR A 103 -2.38 -8.13 10.26
N GLY A 104 -1.69 -7.01 10.49
CA GLY A 104 -1.90 -5.78 9.71
C GLY A 104 -1.63 -5.99 8.21
N MET A 105 -0.57 -6.74 7.86
CA MET A 105 -0.29 -7.09 6.47
C MET A 105 -1.36 -8.01 5.87
N GLN A 106 -1.80 -9.02 6.61
CA GLN A 106 -2.86 -9.92 6.16
C GLN A 106 -4.18 -9.17 5.95
N ASP A 107 -4.59 -8.36 6.90
CA ASP A 107 -5.85 -7.59 6.83
C ASP A 107 -5.85 -6.62 5.64
N GLN A 108 -4.73 -5.93 5.40
CA GLN A 108 -4.57 -5.05 4.26
C GLN A 108 -4.66 -5.81 2.93
N MET A 109 -3.94 -6.93 2.79
CA MET A 109 -3.97 -7.73 1.56
C MET A 109 -5.33 -8.39 1.32
N ILE A 110 -6.02 -8.85 2.36
CA ILE A 110 -7.39 -9.38 2.27
C ILE A 110 -8.35 -8.28 1.81
N SER A 111 -8.27 -7.10 2.41
CA SER A 111 -9.09 -5.95 2.00
C SER A 111 -8.85 -5.58 0.54
N LEU A 112 -7.58 -5.53 0.12
CA LEU A 112 -7.23 -5.26 -1.28
C LEU A 112 -7.71 -6.36 -2.24
N ALA A 113 -7.63 -7.62 -1.84
CA ALA A 113 -8.14 -8.73 -2.65
C ALA A 113 -9.66 -8.67 -2.85
N ASN A 114 -10.39 -8.22 -1.84
CA ASN A 114 -11.85 -8.14 -1.86
C ASN A 114 -12.37 -6.92 -2.64
N LEU A 115 -11.67 -5.80 -2.60
CA LEU A 115 -12.17 -4.51 -3.08
C LEU A 115 -11.36 -3.92 -4.24
N GLY A 116 -10.25 -4.54 -4.61
CA GLY A 116 -9.35 -4.05 -5.64
C GLY A 116 -8.66 -5.17 -6.41
N ASN A 117 -7.44 -4.89 -6.87
CA ASN A 117 -6.63 -5.83 -7.64
C ASN A 117 -5.35 -6.21 -6.89
N LEU A 118 -5.42 -7.30 -6.12
CA LEU A 118 -4.25 -7.79 -5.39
C LEU A 118 -3.11 -8.19 -6.33
N SER A 119 -3.39 -8.72 -7.52
CA SER A 119 -2.35 -9.15 -8.46
C SER A 119 -1.51 -7.98 -8.98
N GLY A 120 -2.06 -6.76 -8.99
CA GLY A 120 -1.35 -5.53 -9.37
C GLY A 120 -0.66 -4.81 -8.20
N PHE A 121 -0.73 -5.35 -6.99
CA PHE A 121 -0.15 -4.73 -5.80
C PHE A 121 1.37 -4.60 -5.91
N VAL A 122 1.91 -3.42 -5.59
CA VAL A 122 3.36 -3.15 -5.66
C VAL A 122 4.16 -3.74 -4.48
N GLY A 123 3.49 -4.41 -3.57
CA GLY A 123 4.12 -5.08 -2.45
C GLY A 123 4.47 -4.16 -1.28
N MET A 124 5.36 -4.65 -0.44
CA MET A 124 5.76 -4.00 0.80
C MET A 124 6.78 -2.89 0.56
N LEU A 125 6.63 -1.81 1.32
CA LEU A 125 7.70 -0.87 1.60
C LEU A 125 8.01 -0.87 3.10
N THR A 126 9.22 -0.57 3.49
CA THR A 126 9.63 -0.55 4.90
C THR A 126 9.44 0.81 5.55
N ASP A 127 9.48 1.88 4.76
CA ASP A 127 9.51 3.28 5.25
C ASP A 127 10.48 3.47 6.43
N SER A 128 11.67 2.90 6.31
CA SER A 128 12.65 2.83 7.39
C SER A 128 13.92 3.56 7.03
N ARG A 129 14.53 4.17 8.04
CA ARG A 129 15.84 4.83 7.96
C ARG A 129 17.01 3.84 8.16
N SER A 130 16.73 2.55 8.37
CA SER A 130 17.74 1.52 8.63
C SER A 130 17.87 0.54 7.49
N PHE A 131 19.10 0.29 7.03
CA PHE A 131 19.39 -0.77 6.05
C PHE A 131 19.02 -2.18 6.56
N LEU A 132 19.04 -2.41 7.88
CA LEU A 132 18.60 -3.68 8.46
C LEU A 132 17.13 -3.98 8.20
N SER A 133 16.33 -2.98 7.85
CA SER A 133 14.92 -3.15 7.53
C SER A 133 14.66 -3.85 6.19
N TYR A 134 15.66 -4.00 5.34
CA TYR A 134 15.51 -4.78 4.08
C TYR A 134 15.13 -6.25 4.34
N THR A 135 15.49 -6.80 5.49
CA THR A 135 15.07 -8.16 5.88
C THR A 135 13.56 -8.31 6.04
N ARG A 136 12.81 -7.22 6.22
CA ARG A 136 11.35 -7.24 6.29
C ARG A 136 10.71 -7.70 4.97
N HIS A 137 11.36 -7.54 3.83
CA HIS A 137 10.87 -8.06 2.56
C HIS A 137 10.82 -9.60 2.56
N ASP A 138 11.74 -10.30 3.23
CA ASP A 138 11.64 -11.74 3.42
C ASP A 138 10.45 -12.13 4.31
N TYR A 139 10.27 -11.44 5.40
CA TYR A 139 9.13 -11.58 6.29
C TYR A 139 7.79 -11.35 5.56
N PHE A 140 7.69 -10.29 4.77
CA PHE A 140 6.50 -10.01 3.96
C PHE A 140 6.21 -11.13 2.96
N ARG A 141 7.22 -11.63 2.24
CA ARG A 141 7.04 -12.73 1.28
C ARG A 141 6.50 -14.00 1.95
N ARG A 142 6.96 -14.30 3.15
CA ARG A 142 6.44 -15.46 3.91
C ARG A 142 4.97 -15.27 4.30
N ILE A 143 4.58 -14.06 4.72
CA ILE A 143 3.19 -13.75 5.04
C ILE A 143 2.32 -13.85 3.80
N LEU A 144 2.75 -13.27 2.68
CA LEU A 144 2.03 -13.33 1.41
C LEU A 144 1.83 -14.78 0.94
N CYS A 145 2.90 -15.56 0.89
CA CYS A 145 2.82 -16.96 0.47
C CYS A 145 1.94 -17.79 1.40
N ASN A 146 2.02 -17.55 2.71
CA ASN A 146 1.17 -18.24 3.67
C ASN A 146 -0.30 -17.87 3.51
N LEU A 147 -0.61 -16.59 3.27
CA LEU A 147 -1.97 -16.12 3.06
C LEU A 147 -2.58 -16.78 1.82
N ILE A 148 -1.88 -16.72 0.69
CA ILE A 148 -2.35 -17.32 -0.57
C ILE A 148 -2.43 -18.84 -0.45
N GLY A 149 -1.45 -19.49 0.17
CA GLY A 149 -1.47 -20.92 0.41
C GLY A 149 -2.67 -21.38 1.24
N ASN A 150 -3.02 -20.64 2.29
CA ASN A 150 -4.22 -20.93 3.08
C ASN A 150 -5.50 -20.79 2.29
N TRP A 151 -5.62 -19.82 1.37
CA TRP A 151 -6.78 -19.71 0.49
C TRP A 151 -6.92 -20.92 -0.43
N VAL A 152 -5.82 -21.48 -0.92
CA VAL A 152 -5.83 -22.71 -1.72
C VAL A 152 -6.22 -23.92 -0.88
N GLU A 153 -5.60 -24.10 0.29
CA GLU A 153 -5.88 -25.22 1.18
C GLU A 153 -7.34 -25.23 1.69
N ASN A 154 -7.91 -24.04 1.89
CA ASN A 154 -9.30 -23.87 2.29
C ASN A 154 -10.31 -23.99 1.11
N GLY A 155 -9.82 -24.13 -0.12
CA GLY A 155 -10.68 -24.18 -1.32
C GLY A 155 -11.27 -22.82 -1.72
N GLU A 156 -10.72 -21.72 -1.19
CA GLU A 156 -11.13 -20.34 -1.51
C GLU A 156 -10.55 -19.88 -2.85
N PHE A 157 -9.45 -20.51 -3.30
CA PHE A 157 -8.78 -20.23 -4.56
C PHE A 157 -8.35 -21.53 -5.25
N PRO A 158 -8.40 -21.60 -6.61
CA PRO A 158 -7.93 -22.77 -7.34
C PRO A 158 -6.45 -23.08 -7.10
N ALA A 159 -6.09 -24.36 -7.06
CA ALA A 159 -4.70 -24.82 -6.89
C ALA A 159 -3.89 -24.70 -8.21
N ASP A 160 -3.99 -23.56 -8.88
CA ASP A 160 -3.17 -23.21 -10.05
C ASP A 160 -1.88 -22.54 -9.59
N TYR A 161 -0.90 -23.37 -9.24
CA TYR A 161 0.38 -22.88 -8.70
C TYR A 161 1.22 -22.11 -9.73
N GLU A 162 0.99 -22.28 -11.03
CA GLU A 162 1.67 -21.49 -12.06
C GLU A 162 1.18 -20.06 -12.03
N THR A 163 -0.12 -19.82 -12.13
CA THR A 163 -0.74 -18.50 -12.04
C THR A 163 -0.46 -17.83 -10.69
N LEU A 164 -0.60 -18.58 -9.59
CA LEU A 164 -0.30 -18.05 -8.26
C LEU A 164 1.16 -17.65 -8.09
N GLY A 165 2.08 -18.43 -8.68
CA GLY A 165 3.51 -18.11 -8.69
C GLY A 165 3.81 -16.80 -9.40
N GLU A 166 3.16 -16.54 -10.54
CA GLU A 166 3.31 -15.27 -11.28
C GLU A 166 2.72 -14.08 -10.49
N ILE A 167 1.57 -14.26 -9.83
CA ILE A 167 1.01 -13.23 -8.94
C ILE A 167 1.97 -12.89 -7.80
N VAL A 168 2.52 -13.89 -7.13
CA VAL A 168 3.48 -13.69 -6.02
C VAL A 168 4.75 -13.00 -6.50
N LYS A 169 5.32 -13.40 -7.64
CA LYS A 169 6.49 -12.73 -8.26
C LYS A 169 6.15 -11.28 -8.63
N GLY A 170 4.95 -11.06 -9.15
CA GLY A 170 4.43 -9.73 -9.44
C GLY A 170 4.47 -8.84 -8.19
N ILE A 171 3.80 -9.25 -7.12
CA ILE A 171 3.70 -8.51 -5.86
C ILE A 171 5.08 -8.31 -5.22
N CYS A 172 5.94 -9.32 -5.26
CA CYS A 172 7.24 -9.26 -4.60
C CYS A 172 8.29 -8.44 -5.37
N TYR A 173 8.10 -8.19 -6.67
CA TYR A 173 9.12 -7.54 -7.48
C TYR A 173 8.58 -6.86 -8.76
N ASN A 174 7.97 -7.62 -9.69
CA ASN A 174 7.71 -7.14 -11.04
C ASN A 174 6.74 -5.96 -11.08
N ASN A 175 5.73 -5.96 -10.22
CA ASN A 175 4.73 -4.89 -10.18
C ASN A 175 5.37 -3.55 -9.81
N ALA A 176 6.28 -3.53 -8.84
CA ALA A 176 6.99 -2.31 -8.48
C ALA A 176 7.87 -1.81 -9.63
N VAL A 177 8.61 -2.70 -10.30
CA VAL A 177 9.42 -2.34 -11.47
C VAL A 177 8.56 -1.70 -12.55
N ASN A 178 7.44 -2.33 -12.90
CA ASN A 178 6.54 -1.86 -13.97
C ASN A 178 5.79 -0.58 -13.56
N TYR A 179 5.26 -0.53 -12.33
CA TYR A 179 4.47 0.58 -11.84
C TYR A 179 5.30 1.87 -11.74
N PHE A 180 6.53 1.77 -11.24
CA PHE A 180 7.42 2.91 -11.10
C PHE A 180 8.27 3.18 -12.34
N GLY A 181 8.32 2.25 -13.28
CA GLY A 181 9.11 2.38 -14.52
C GLY A 181 10.62 2.35 -14.24
N PHE A 182 11.06 1.49 -13.32
CA PHE A 182 12.48 1.35 -13.02
C PHE A 182 13.22 0.70 -14.20
N ASP A 183 14.25 1.37 -14.70
CA ASP A 183 15.20 0.82 -15.66
C ASP A 183 16.30 0.05 -14.88
N LEU A 184 15.97 -1.17 -14.48
CA LEU A 184 16.91 -2.03 -13.78
C LEU A 184 17.75 -2.80 -14.81
N LYS A 185 19.05 -2.53 -14.85
CA LYS A 185 19.98 -3.39 -15.62
C LYS A 185 19.90 -4.80 -15.05
N THR A 186 19.53 -5.76 -15.89
CA THR A 186 19.65 -7.17 -15.56
C THR A 186 21.13 -7.46 -15.28
N CYS A 187 21.44 -7.85 -14.04
CA CYS A 187 22.76 -8.35 -13.67
C CYS A 187 22.98 -9.73 -14.22
#